data_bc01e9395fba62984cdb95b4007d5a7a
#
_entry.id   bc01e9395fba62984cdb95b4007d5a7a
#
_cell.length_a   1.000
_cell.length_b   1.000
_cell.length_c   1.000
_cell.angle_alpha   90.00
_cell.angle_beta   90.00
_cell.angle_gamma   90.00
#
_symmetry.space_group_name_H-M   'P 1'
#
loop_
_entity.id
_entity.type
_entity.pdbx_description
1 polymer ?
#
loop_
_entity_poly.entity_id
_entity_poly.type
_entity_poly.pdbx_seq_one_letter_code
_entity_poly.pdbx_strand_id
1 'polypeptide(L)'
;MHTTPTDRARVEAGWQKVRDDGRVRPELLEAACAEPRLRRLFPWTGMGELHFSRCTERPWTWDIPYIQPAADGGYWVSGPSRSEDVGPAATPLEAIAMVVERLPPGCGPAFVGTREELAAHEAASALAGSPDAEDR
;
A
#
# COMPACT_ATOMS: atom_id res chain seq x y z
N MET A 1 15.51 -10.42 -1.33
CA MET A 1 15.24 -9.73 -2.59
C MET A 1 15.38 -8.22 -2.45
N HIS A 2 15.93 -7.58 -3.40
CA HIS A 2 16.11 -6.15 -3.37
C HIS A 2 15.34 -5.49 -4.53
N THR A 3 15.02 -4.23 -4.36
CA THR A 3 14.29 -3.47 -5.35
C THR A 3 15.25 -2.90 -6.38
N THR A 4 14.97 -3.16 -7.66
CA THR A 4 15.81 -2.61 -8.74
C THR A 4 15.49 -1.12 -8.90
N PRO A 5 16.39 -0.34 -9.54
CA PRO A 5 16.09 1.06 -9.84
C PRO A 5 14.83 1.22 -10.68
N THR A 6 14.55 0.28 -11.61
CA THR A 6 13.33 0.34 -12.41
C THR A 6 12.08 0.15 -11.55
N ASP A 7 12.12 -0.81 -10.61
CA ASP A 7 11.00 -1.04 -9.71
C ASP A 7 10.75 0.19 -8.86
N ARG A 8 11.83 0.77 -8.33
CA ARG A 8 11.74 1.97 -7.52
C ARG A 8 11.16 3.14 -8.31
N ALA A 9 11.58 3.28 -9.57
CA ALA A 9 11.07 4.33 -10.43
C ALA A 9 9.57 4.21 -10.68
N ARG A 10 9.08 2.97 -10.84
CA ARG A 10 7.64 2.75 -11.02
C ARG A 10 6.86 3.18 -9.78
N VAL A 11 7.36 2.85 -8.60
CA VAL A 11 6.70 3.25 -7.35
C VAL A 11 6.74 4.77 -7.20
N GLU A 12 7.89 5.40 -7.48
CA GLU A 12 8.01 6.85 -7.40
C GLU A 12 7.06 7.55 -8.38
N ALA A 13 6.91 7.00 -9.58
CA ALA A 13 5.97 7.54 -10.55
C ALA A 13 4.53 7.46 -10.03
N GLY A 14 4.18 6.39 -9.32
CA GLY A 14 2.88 6.25 -8.70
C GLY A 14 2.62 7.33 -7.66
N TRP A 15 3.58 7.58 -6.79
CA TRP A 15 3.46 8.63 -5.78
C TRP A 15 3.36 10.01 -6.44
N GLN A 16 4.13 10.26 -7.50
CA GLN A 16 4.08 11.52 -8.20
C GLN A 16 2.70 11.72 -8.86
N LYS A 17 2.15 10.66 -9.44
CA LYS A 17 0.84 10.74 -10.07
C LYS A 17 -0.25 11.10 -9.06
N VAL A 18 -0.24 10.46 -7.89
CA VAL A 18 -1.21 10.77 -6.84
C VAL A 18 -1.06 12.22 -6.38
N ARG A 19 0.18 12.69 -6.26
CA ARG A 19 0.45 14.07 -5.90
C ARG A 19 -0.09 15.04 -6.96
N ASP A 20 0.16 14.73 -8.23
CA ASP A 20 -0.27 15.59 -9.34
C ASP A 20 -1.78 15.59 -9.51
N ASP A 21 -2.45 14.47 -9.22
CA ASP A 21 -3.91 14.38 -9.32
C ASP A 21 -4.61 15.31 -8.33
N GLY A 22 -3.98 15.60 -7.20
CA GLY A 22 -4.51 16.54 -6.21
C GLY A 22 -5.82 16.11 -5.56
N ARG A 23 -6.13 14.82 -5.57
CA ARG A 23 -7.40 14.32 -5.02
C ARG A 23 -7.30 13.91 -3.56
N VAL A 24 -6.09 13.67 -3.08
CA VAL A 24 -5.81 13.30 -1.70
C VAL A 24 -5.34 14.55 -0.97
N ARG A 25 -5.80 14.75 0.27
CA ARG A 25 -5.37 15.90 1.05
C ARG A 25 -3.84 15.90 1.16
N PRO A 26 -3.18 17.06 0.89
CA PRO A 26 -1.70 17.10 0.86
C PRO A 26 -1.06 16.65 2.17
N GLU A 27 -1.64 16.99 3.31
CA GLU A 27 -1.06 16.61 4.59
C GLU A 27 -1.10 15.11 4.82
N LEU A 28 -2.15 14.43 4.31
CA LEU A 28 -2.23 12.97 4.39
C LEU A 28 -1.19 12.35 3.49
N LEU A 29 -1.07 12.86 2.27
CA LEU A 29 -0.13 12.32 1.30
C LEU A 29 1.31 12.47 1.80
N GLU A 30 1.63 13.62 2.41
CA GLU A 30 2.96 13.83 2.96
C GLU A 30 3.26 12.86 4.11
N ALA A 31 2.28 12.63 4.98
CA ALA A 31 2.47 11.69 6.09
C ALA A 31 2.70 10.27 5.56
N ALA A 32 1.95 9.88 4.53
CA ALA A 32 2.12 8.55 3.94
C ALA A 32 3.49 8.42 3.28
N CYS A 33 3.93 9.44 2.54
CA CYS A 33 5.23 9.44 1.90
C CYS A 33 6.38 9.37 2.90
N ALA A 34 6.17 9.91 4.09
CA ALA A 34 7.19 9.93 5.12
C ALA A 34 7.31 8.59 5.86
N GLU A 35 6.34 7.71 5.70
CA GLU A 35 6.36 6.40 6.36
C GLU A 35 7.03 5.38 5.43
N PRO A 36 8.24 4.89 5.76
CA PRO A 36 8.97 3.99 4.83
C PRO A 36 8.21 2.73 4.45
N ARG A 37 7.40 2.20 5.37
CA ARG A 37 6.65 0.97 5.09
C ARG A 37 5.53 1.18 4.09
N LEU A 38 5.00 2.40 3.97
CA LEU A 38 4.00 2.74 2.97
C LEU A 38 4.65 3.31 1.72
N ARG A 39 5.75 4.05 1.86
CA ARG A 39 6.41 4.70 0.73
C ARG A 39 6.88 3.71 -0.31
N ARG A 40 7.22 2.50 0.08
CA ARG A 40 7.70 1.46 -0.85
C ARG A 40 6.57 0.70 -1.52
N LEU A 41 5.31 0.96 -1.14
CA LEU A 41 4.14 0.38 -1.78
C LEU A 41 3.69 1.27 -2.92
N PHE A 42 2.80 0.73 -3.77
CA PHE A 42 2.29 1.49 -4.90
C PHE A 42 0.98 2.18 -4.50
N PRO A 43 0.92 3.51 -4.53
CA PRO A 43 -0.30 4.23 -4.14
C PRO A 43 -1.23 4.42 -5.32
N TRP A 44 -2.54 4.45 -5.02
CA TRP A 44 -3.51 4.85 -6.01
C TRP A 44 -4.67 5.54 -5.30
N THR A 45 -5.50 6.25 -6.04
CA THR A 45 -6.55 7.06 -5.45
C THR A 45 -7.84 6.89 -6.22
N GLY A 46 -8.96 6.99 -5.50
CA GLY A 46 -10.29 7.01 -6.07
C GLY A 46 -11.21 7.69 -5.07
N MET A 47 -12.02 8.65 -5.55
CA MET A 47 -12.99 9.36 -4.72
C MET A 47 -12.34 10.03 -3.50
N GLY A 48 -11.11 10.53 -3.67
CA GLY A 48 -10.38 11.19 -2.58
C GLY A 48 -9.74 10.25 -1.57
N GLU A 49 -9.89 8.97 -1.76
CA GLU A 49 -9.30 7.95 -0.89
C GLU A 49 -7.86 7.67 -1.28
N LEU A 50 -7.04 7.34 -0.30
CA LEU A 50 -5.66 6.92 -0.54
C LEU A 50 -5.55 5.43 -0.29
N HIS A 51 -5.18 4.71 -1.33
CA HIS A 51 -5.03 3.25 -1.31
C HIS A 51 -3.58 2.86 -1.51
N PHE A 52 -3.24 1.67 -1.03
CA PHE A 52 -1.88 1.12 -1.15
C PHE A 52 -1.97 -0.29 -1.73
N SER A 53 -1.08 -0.60 -2.66
CA SER A 53 -1.06 -1.90 -3.31
C SER A 53 0.32 -2.53 -3.22
N ARG A 54 0.36 -3.85 -3.16
CA ARG A 54 1.62 -4.59 -3.21
C ARG A 54 2.06 -4.89 -4.63
N CYS A 55 1.30 -4.43 -5.63
CA CYS A 55 1.67 -4.54 -7.04
C CYS A 55 1.42 -3.21 -7.75
N THR A 56 2.11 -3.02 -8.88
CA THR A 56 2.08 -1.72 -9.58
C THR A 56 1.08 -1.64 -10.73
N GLU A 57 0.48 -2.77 -11.12
CA GLU A 57 -0.44 -2.82 -12.26
C GLU A 57 -1.82 -3.31 -11.80
N ARG A 58 -2.86 -2.85 -12.49
CA ARG A 58 -4.21 -3.34 -12.23
C ARG A 58 -4.34 -4.79 -12.65
N PRO A 59 -5.13 -5.57 -11.91
CA PRO A 59 -5.87 -5.21 -10.70
C PRO A 59 -4.97 -5.11 -9.47
N TRP A 60 -5.36 -4.21 -8.56
CA TRP A 60 -4.59 -3.96 -7.32
C TRP A 60 -4.82 -5.09 -6.32
N THR A 61 -3.94 -5.18 -5.29
CA THR A 61 -4.00 -6.31 -4.36
C THR A 61 -5.14 -6.26 -3.35
N TRP A 62 -5.66 -5.13 -2.98
CA TRP A 62 -6.79 -4.99 -2.04
C TRP A 62 -6.61 -5.76 -0.73
N ASP A 63 -5.39 -5.80 -0.20
CA ASP A 63 -5.11 -6.49 1.07
C ASP A 63 -4.51 -5.56 2.12
N ILE A 64 -4.59 -4.26 1.89
CA ILE A 64 -4.09 -3.24 2.80
C ILE A 64 -5.23 -2.25 3.06
N PRO A 65 -5.45 -1.84 4.33
CA PRO A 65 -6.47 -0.82 4.60
C PRO A 65 -6.19 0.48 3.85
N TYR A 66 -7.24 1.25 3.62
CA TYR A 66 -7.14 2.51 2.91
C TYR A 66 -7.74 3.63 3.75
N ILE A 67 -7.46 4.88 3.37
CA ILE A 67 -7.81 6.05 4.15
C ILE A 67 -8.77 6.91 3.36
N GLN A 68 -9.92 7.25 4.00
CA GLN A 68 -10.94 8.10 3.42
C GLN A 68 -10.95 9.46 4.13
N PRO A 69 -11.26 10.55 3.40
CA PRO A 69 -11.48 11.83 4.08
C PRO A 69 -12.82 11.77 4.80
N ALA A 70 -12.85 12.34 6.01
CA ALA A 70 -14.09 12.43 6.76
C ALA A 70 -14.65 13.86 6.68
N ALA A 71 -15.96 13.99 6.85
CA ALA A 71 -16.64 15.27 6.69
C ALA A 71 -16.20 16.31 7.72
N ASP A 72 -15.72 15.87 8.88
CA ASP A 72 -15.31 16.75 9.98
C ASP A 72 -13.87 17.22 9.88
N GLY A 73 -13.20 16.93 8.76
CA GLY A 73 -11.80 17.30 8.57
C GLY A 73 -10.82 16.22 8.97
N GLY A 74 -11.29 15.16 9.62
CA GLY A 74 -10.47 14.01 9.97
C GLY A 74 -10.47 12.96 8.87
N TYR A 75 -10.24 11.72 9.28
CA TYR A 75 -10.11 10.60 8.35
C TYR A 75 -10.84 9.38 8.89
N TRP A 76 -11.14 8.47 7.99
CA TRP A 76 -11.69 7.16 8.36
C TRP A 76 -10.86 6.10 7.68
N VAL A 77 -10.41 5.10 8.43
CA VAL A 77 -9.62 4.00 7.89
C VAL A 77 -10.53 2.80 7.75
N SER A 78 -10.51 2.18 6.59
CA SER A 78 -11.34 1.01 6.27
C SER A 78 -10.49 -0.03 5.57
N GLY A 79 -11.05 -1.22 5.47
CA GLY A 79 -10.46 -2.24 4.64
C GLY A 79 -9.73 -3.32 5.39
N PRO A 80 -9.13 -4.21 4.61
CA PRO A 80 -8.95 -4.06 3.15
C PRO A 80 -10.24 -4.07 2.33
N SER A 81 -11.30 -4.74 2.74
CA SER A 81 -12.53 -4.70 1.96
C SER A 81 -13.39 -3.52 2.34
N ARG A 82 -14.33 -3.14 1.47
CA ARG A 82 -15.22 -2.02 1.72
C ARG A 82 -16.13 -2.23 2.94
N SER A 83 -16.36 -3.48 3.30
CA SER A 83 -17.23 -3.80 4.44
C SER A 83 -16.48 -3.84 5.76
N GLU A 84 -15.17 -3.68 5.75
CA GLU A 84 -14.38 -3.72 6.98
C GLU A 84 -14.02 -2.31 7.43
N ASP A 85 -14.44 -1.97 8.64
CA ASP A 85 -14.12 -0.68 9.23
C ASP A 85 -13.00 -0.84 10.24
N VAL A 86 -11.99 0.03 10.16
CA VAL A 86 -10.96 0.10 11.18
C VAL A 86 -11.30 1.17 12.18
N GLY A 87 -11.64 2.37 11.73
CA GLY A 87 -12.09 3.41 12.64
C GLY A 87 -11.68 4.81 12.21
N PRO A 88 -12.09 5.80 13.02
CA PRO A 88 -11.76 7.20 12.72
C PRO A 88 -10.33 7.54 13.14
N ALA A 89 -9.77 8.54 12.48
CA ALA A 89 -8.48 9.12 12.85
C ALA A 89 -8.60 10.63 12.77
N ALA A 90 -8.14 11.30 13.79
CA ALA A 90 -8.24 12.77 13.84
C ALA A 90 -7.14 13.44 13.02
N THR A 91 -6.00 12.79 12.86
CA THR A 91 -4.84 13.36 12.19
C THR A 91 -4.31 12.42 11.13
N PRO A 92 -3.52 12.95 10.16
CA PRO A 92 -2.88 12.09 9.17
C PRO A 92 -1.98 11.04 9.81
N LEU A 93 -1.22 11.40 10.84
CA LEU A 93 -0.31 10.45 11.48
C LEU A 93 -1.06 9.30 12.13
N GLU A 94 -2.22 9.58 12.75
CA GLU A 94 -3.05 8.52 13.32
C GLU A 94 -3.56 7.57 12.24
N ALA A 95 -4.02 8.13 11.12
CA ALA A 95 -4.52 7.30 10.01
C ALA A 95 -3.40 6.41 9.48
N ILE A 96 -2.21 6.97 9.28
CA ILE A 96 -1.06 6.20 8.79
C ILE A 96 -0.71 5.08 9.76
N ALA A 97 -0.69 5.36 11.06
CA ALA A 97 -0.38 4.34 12.06
C ALA A 97 -1.38 3.19 12.02
N MET A 98 -2.66 3.49 11.83
CA MET A 98 -3.69 2.46 11.77
C MET A 98 -3.50 1.54 10.57
N VAL A 99 -3.07 2.09 9.43
CA VAL A 99 -2.77 1.28 8.24
C VAL A 99 -1.54 0.42 8.48
N VAL A 100 -0.47 1.02 9.02
CA VAL A 100 0.80 0.31 9.25
C VAL A 100 0.61 -0.87 10.19
N GLU A 101 -0.20 -0.71 11.23
CA GLU A 101 -0.47 -1.79 12.19
C GLU A 101 -1.14 -3.00 11.54
N ARG A 102 -1.77 -2.80 10.38
CA ARG A 102 -2.54 -3.84 9.71
C ARG A 102 -1.94 -4.28 8.39
N LEU A 103 -0.66 -3.96 8.15
CA LEU A 103 0.01 -4.43 6.95
C LEU A 103 0.14 -5.95 6.99
N PRO A 104 0.00 -6.63 5.84
CA PRO A 104 0.18 -8.09 5.80
C PRO A 104 1.59 -8.48 6.20
N PRO A 105 1.78 -9.66 6.81
CA PRO A 105 3.12 -10.13 7.13
C PRO A 105 3.99 -10.21 5.88
N GLY A 106 5.24 -9.80 6.02
CA GLY A 106 6.17 -9.86 4.89
C GLY A 106 5.92 -8.82 3.82
N CYS A 107 5.09 -7.81 4.12
CA CYS A 107 4.79 -6.75 3.16
C CYS A 107 6.08 -5.96 2.85
N GLY A 108 6.58 -6.13 1.64
CA GLY A 108 7.82 -5.49 1.20
C GLY A 108 7.56 -4.47 0.10
N PRO A 109 8.60 -4.11 -0.66
CA PRO A 109 8.43 -3.19 -1.78
C PRO A 109 7.42 -3.73 -2.79
N ALA A 110 6.72 -2.83 -3.47
CA ALA A 110 5.71 -3.23 -4.44
C ALA A 110 6.33 -4.02 -5.58
N PHE A 111 5.65 -5.08 -5.98
CA PHE A 111 6.04 -5.92 -7.09
C PHE A 111 5.64 -5.24 -8.40
N VAL A 112 6.53 -5.17 -9.38
CA VAL A 112 6.19 -4.59 -10.67
C VAL A 112 5.45 -5.64 -11.48
N GLY A 113 4.14 -5.45 -11.64
CA GLY A 113 3.26 -6.38 -12.33
C GLY A 113 1.86 -6.33 -11.77
N THR A 114 1.04 -7.29 -12.19
CA THR A 114 -0.34 -7.43 -11.76
C THR A 114 -0.45 -8.24 -10.48
N ARG A 115 -1.64 -8.20 -9.89
CA ARG A 115 -1.93 -9.01 -8.71
C ARG A 115 -1.69 -10.50 -8.96
N GLU A 116 -2.08 -10.97 -10.13
CA GLU A 116 -1.90 -12.38 -10.50
C GLU A 116 -0.42 -12.73 -10.66
N GLU A 117 0.35 -11.82 -11.24
CA GLU A 117 1.79 -12.02 -11.40
C GLU A 117 2.48 -12.03 -10.05
N LEU A 118 2.04 -11.17 -9.14
CA LEU A 118 2.59 -11.17 -7.78
C LEU A 118 2.28 -12.48 -7.07
N ALA A 119 1.05 -12.98 -7.20
CA ALA A 119 0.66 -14.25 -6.58
C ALA A 119 1.52 -15.40 -7.11
N ALA A 120 1.77 -15.42 -8.42
CA ALA A 120 2.62 -16.43 -9.02
C ALA A 120 4.06 -16.33 -8.52
N HIS A 121 4.56 -15.10 -8.40
CA HIS A 121 5.90 -14.86 -7.88
C HIS A 121 6.03 -15.33 -6.43
N GLU A 122 5.04 -15.05 -5.60
CA GLU A 122 5.04 -15.47 -4.20
C GLU A 122 4.96 -16.97 -4.07
N ALA A 123 4.15 -17.63 -4.91
CA ALA A 123 4.05 -19.07 -4.89
C ALA A 123 5.38 -19.73 -5.30
N ALA A 124 6.02 -19.20 -6.32
CA ALA A 124 7.32 -19.71 -6.76
C ALA A 124 8.38 -19.49 -5.68
N SER A 125 8.36 -18.35 -5.01
CA SER A 125 9.31 -18.06 -3.94
C SER A 125 9.10 -18.98 -2.75
N ALA A 126 7.85 -19.27 -2.41
CA ALA A 126 7.54 -20.17 -1.31
C ALA A 126 8.03 -21.58 -1.60
N LEU A 127 7.86 -22.05 -2.83
CA LEU A 127 8.35 -23.36 -3.23
C LEU A 127 9.87 -23.42 -3.23
N ALA A 128 10.52 -22.38 -3.70
CA ALA A 128 11.97 -22.34 -3.76
C ALA A 128 12.59 -22.21 -2.36
N GLY A 129 11.92 -21.52 -1.46
CA GLY A 129 12.43 -21.25 -0.13
C GLY A 129 12.18 -22.32 0.90
N SER A 130 11.34 -23.31 0.55
CA SER A 130 10.96 -24.29 1.58
C SER A 130 12.12 -25.18 1.96
N PRO A 131 12.24 -25.08 2.44
CA PRO A 131 12.98 -25.45 3.13
C PRO A 131 13.47 -25.67 3.57
N ASP A 132 13.23 -25.55 3.46
CA ASP A 132 13.76 -25.55 3.82
C ASP A 132 13.72 -25.38 4.35
N ALA A 133 13.35 -25.60 4.46
CA ALA A 133 13.34 -25.44 4.74
C ALA A 133 13.72 -25.47 5.16
N GLU A 134 13.71 -25.74 5.17
CA GLU A 134 14.15 -25.70 5.45
C GLU A 134 14.80 -25.65 5.96
N ASP A 135 14.87 -26.07 6.01
CA ASP A 135 15.55 -26.02 6.46
C ASP A 135 15.91 -25.98 7.18
N ARG A 136 15.96 -26.37 7.40
CA ARG A 136 16.26 -26.29 8.07
C ARG A 136 16.49 -26.35 8.75
#